data_0767c5edb2a47c9836c7a79ce4c4dedb
#
_entry.id   0767c5edb2a47c9836c7a79ce4c4dedb
#
_cell.length_a   1.000
_cell.length_b   1.000
_cell.length_c   1.000
_cell.angle_alpha   90.00
_cell.angle_beta   90.00
_cell.angle_gamma   90.00
#
_symmetry.space_group_name_H-M   'P 1'
#
loop_
_entity.id
_entity.type
_entity.pdbx_description
1 polymer ?
#
loop_
_entity_poly.entity_id
_entity_poly.type
_entity_poly.pdbx_seq_one_letter_code
_entity_poly.pdbx_strand_id
1 'polypeptide(L)'
;MATAITSSIAPVLEKLHPNGRYCIGQDSGIYWRLMEPPEKGAEAPDWFYVPNVSPLVDGEYRRSYVLWKEFVAPLIAIEFVSGNGTEERDATPPSEKEKAGKFWVYEQAIRIPFYAIFDAWRDNLEVYHLVDGRYVKMHPNDREHFAITPMGVELGLKLENDVSWLRWWDESGNLLLTGDERALQAEAIADQQREIANQATLAQQQAEVIADQERQQKEKLANYLKAMGINPAEI
;
A
#
# COMPACT_ATOMS: atom_id res chain seq x y z
N MET A 1 4.62 5.35 -10.55
CA MET A 1 4.93 4.12 -9.77
C MET A 1 5.19 4.43 -8.29
N ALA A 2 6.09 5.31 -7.92
CA ALA A 2 6.36 5.69 -6.52
C ALA A 2 5.12 6.07 -5.71
N THR A 3 4.18 6.83 -6.27
CA THR A 3 2.90 7.18 -5.64
C THR A 3 2.04 5.97 -5.30
N ALA A 4 1.98 4.96 -6.19
CA ALA A 4 1.20 3.74 -5.95
C ALA A 4 1.80 2.92 -4.79
N ILE A 5 3.13 2.78 -4.75
CA ILE A 5 3.85 2.11 -3.65
C ILE A 5 3.59 2.83 -2.33
N THR A 6 3.66 4.17 -2.33
CA THR A 6 3.41 4.98 -1.13
C THR A 6 1.98 4.83 -0.63
N SER A 7 0.99 4.96 -1.51
CA SER A 7 -0.42 4.91 -1.10
C SER A 7 -0.86 3.53 -0.64
N SER A 8 -0.27 2.46 -1.19
CA SER A 8 -0.60 1.10 -0.78
C SER A 8 0.03 0.70 0.55
N ILE A 9 1.24 1.16 0.87
CA ILE A 9 1.92 0.85 2.14
C ILE A 9 1.44 1.72 3.31
N ALA A 10 0.85 2.89 3.06
CA ALA A 10 0.48 3.85 4.09
C ALA A 10 -0.30 3.24 5.27
N PRO A 11 -1.35 2.42 5.09
CA PRO A 11 -2.08 1.83 6.21
C PRO A 11 -1.24 0.88 7.09
N VAL A 12 -0.21 0.25 6.52
CA VAL A 12 0.74 -0.59 7.27
C VAL A 12 1.65 0.28 8.11
N LEU A 13 2.21 1.34 7.51
CA LEU A 13 3.10 2.26 8.21
C LEU A 13 2.38 3.04 9.32
N GLU A 14 1.12 3.42 9.14
CA GLU A 14 0.28 4.04 10.17
C GLU A 14 0.09 3.10 11.37
N LYS A 15 -0.05 1.80 11.15
CA LYS A 15 -0.12 0.79 12.23
C LYS A 15 1.23 0.58 12.92
N LEU A 16 2.33 0.56 12.16
CA LEU A 16 3.68 0.43 12.69
C LEU A 16 4.11 1.68 13.48
N HIS A 17 3.61 2.85 13.08
CA HIS A 17 3.94 4.14 13.65
C HIS A 17 2.71 4.93 14.07
N PRO A 18 1.97 4.50 15.11
CA PRO A 18 0.76 5.20 15.55
C PRO A 18 1.03 6.63 16.05
N ASN A 19 2.29 6.96 16.29
CA ASN A 19 2.75 8.32 16.62
C ASN A 19 3.13 9.16 15.39
N GLY A 20 2.94 8.64 14.17
CA GLY A 20 3.28 9.30 12.91
C GLY A 20 4.77 9.50 12.65
N ARG A 21 5.65 8.84 13.42
CA ARG A 21 7.10 9.02 13.31
C ARG A 21 7.72 8.10 12.27
N TYR A 22 7.55 8.44 11.01
CA TYR A 22 8.26 7.84 9.87
C TYR A 22 8.35 8.84 8.71
N CYS A 23 9.24 8.61 7.78
CA CYS A 23 9.43 9.42 6.59
C CYS A 23 9.47 8.53 5.35
N ILE A 24 8.78 8.96 4.31
CA ILE A 24 8.92 8.43 2.95
C ILE A 24 9.50 9.55 2.09
N GLY A 25 10.55 9.23 1.32
CA GLY A 25 11.07 10.10 0.28
C GLY A 25 10.77 9.52 -1.10
N GLN A 26 10.47 10.40 -2.06
CA GLN A 26 10.31 10.07 -3.48
C GLN A 26 11.13 11.08 -4.25
N ASP A 27 12.03 10.63 -5.12
CA ASP A 27 12.97 11.47 -5.86
C ASP A 27 13.65 12.53 -4.95
N SER A 28 13.94 12.13 -3.72
CA SER A 28 14.41 13.03 -2.68
C SER A 28 15.81 12.64 -2.23
N GLY A 29 16.73 13.62 -2.17
CA GLY A 29 18.13 13.37 -1.84
C GLY A 29 18.33 12.89 -0.41
N ILE A 30 19.08 11.79 -0.25
CA ILE A 30 19.66 11.34 1.01
C ILE A 30 21.08 11.85 1.05
N TYR A 31 21.32 12.89 1.86
CA TYR A 31 22.66 13.44 2.07
C TYR A 31 23.40 12.57 3.09
N TRP A 32 24.42 11.85 2.64
CA TRP A 32 25.21 10.93 3.46
C TRP A 32 26.57 11.46 3.87
N ARG A 33 27.06 12.53 3.20
CA ARG A 33 28.28 13.27 3.58
C ARG A 33 28.19 14.73 3.18
N LEU A 34 28.95 15.58 3.87
CA LEU A 34 29.08 16.99 3.52
C LEU A 34 30.15 17.13 2.42
N MET A 35 29.75 17.69 1.29
CA MET A 35 30.60 17.92 0.11
C MET A 35 30.33 19.29 -0.49
N GLU A 36 31.25 19.74 -1.33
CA GLU A 36 31.09 20.91 -2.16
C GLU A 36 31.31 20.50 -3.64
N PRO A 37 30.32 20.65 -4.52
CA PRO A 37 28.94 21.05 -4.21
C PRO A 37 28.16 19.92 -3.48
N PRO A 38 27.09 20.27 -2.74
CA PRO A 38 26.42 19.33 -1.82
C PRO A 38 25.86 18.07 -2.47
N GLU A 39 25.41 18.15 -3.73
CA GLU A 39 24.84 17.01 -4.47
C GLU A 39 25.84 15.86 -4.69
N LYS A 40 27.16 16.11 -4.62
CA LYS A 40 28.16 15.05 -4.65
C LYS A 40 28.15 14.17 -3.40
N GLY A 41 27.53 14.62 -2.34
CA GLY A 41 27.35 13.88 -1.08
C GLY A 41 25.93 13.34 -0.89
N ALA A 42 25.14 13.26 -1.95
CA ALA A 42 23.75 12.80 -1.91
C ALA A 42 23.48 11.75 -2.99
N GLU A 43 22.55 10.84 -2.69
CA GLU A 43 21.86 9.98 -3.64
C GLU A 43 20.34 10.19 -3.49
N ALA A 44 19.61 10.13 -4.59
CA ALA A 44 18.17 10.31 -4.60
C ALA A 44 17.50 9.05 -5.12
N PRO A 45 17.13 8.11 -4.23
CA PRO A 45 16.33 6.97 -4.64
C PRO A 45 14.95 7.40 -5.15
N ASP A 46 14.40 6.65 -6.09
CA ASP A 46 13.02 6.87 -6.54
C ASP A 46 12.02 6.73 -5.41
N TRP A 47 12.32 5.86 -4.44
CA TRP A 47 11.53 5.71 -3.23
C TRP A 47 12.39 5.19 -2.07
N PHE A 48 12.15 5.72 -0.86
CA PHE A 48 12.75 5.17 0.36
C PHE A 48 11.87 5.40 1.58
N TYR A 49 12.06 4.57 2.61
CA TYR A 49 11.37 4.66 3.87
C TYR A 49 12.32 4.66 5.05
N VAL A 50 12.06 5.57 6.02
CA VAL A 50 12.85 5.71 7.26
C VAL A 50 11.92 5.59 8.46
N PRO A 51 12.09 4.57 9.32
CA PRO A 51 11.32 4.43 10.54
C PRO A 51 11.77 5.38 11.65
N ASN A 52 10.87 5.69 12.59
CA ASN A 52 11.15 6.36 13.87
C ASN A 52 11.69 7.79 13.77
N VAL A 53 11.57 8.45 12.64
CA VAL A 53 11.95 9.85 12.43
C VAL A 53 10.73 10.73 12.26
N SER A 54 10.83 12.01 12.61
CA SER A 54 9.75 12.96 12.32
C SER A 54 9.62 13.16 10.80
N PRO A 55 8.42 13.18 10.22
CA PRO A 55 8.24 13.57 8.81
C PRO A 55 8.51 15.06 8.58
N LEU A 56 8.53 15.85 9.66
CA LEU A 56 8.73 17.29 9.62
C LEU A 56 10.10 17.67 10.21
N VAL A 57 10.71 18.70 9.63
CA VAL A 57 11.88 19.42 10.18
C VAL A 57 11.47 20.86 10.34
N ASP A 58 11.61 21.40 11.55
CA ASP A 58 11.24 22.78 11.90
C ASP A 58 9.77 23.14 11.54
N GLY A 59 8.88 22.14 11.59
CA GLY A 59 7.45 22.30 11.28
C GLY A 59 7.10 22.16 9.77
N GLU A 60 8.08 21.98 8.89
CA GLU A 60 7.88 21.80 7.44
C GLU A 60 8.17 20.37 6.99
N TYR A 61 7.49 19.90 5.94
CA TYR A 61 7.81 18.62 5.33
C TYR A 61 9.22 18.59 4.80
N ARG A 62 9.89 17.44 5.00
CA ARG A 62 11.26 17.22 4.52
C ARG A 62 11.32 17.30 2.99
N ARG A 63 12.25 18.09 2.47
CA ARG A 63 12.60 18.13 1.04
C ARG A 63 13.77 17.20 0.72
N SER A 64 14.51 16.78 1.73
CA SER A 64 15.64 15.87 1.65
C SER A 64 15.85 15.19 3.00
N TYR A 65 16.63 14.13 3.01
CA TYR A 65 17.00 13.41 4.21
C TYR A 65 18.49 13.62 4.51
N VAL A 66 18.81 14.14 5.69
CA VAL A 66 20.20 14.42 6.09
C VAL A 66 20.64 13.41 7.13
N LEU A 67 21.39 12.39 6.71
CA LEU A 67 21.75 11.22 7.52
C LEU A 67 22.43 11.58 8.84
N TRP A 68 23.38 12.51 8.81
CA TRP A 68 24.12 12.92 10.02
C TRP A 68 23.34 13.81 11.01
N LYS A 69 22.14 14.24 10.66
CA LYS A 69 21.21 14.92 11.60
C LYS A 69 20.34 13.93 12.37
N GLU A 70 19.94 12.87 11.71
CA GLU A 70 18.98 11.89 12.27
C GLU A 70 19.66 10.65 12.83
N PHE A 71 20.84 10.28 12.29
CA PHE A 71 21.61 9.07 12.64
C PHE A 71 20.80 7.76 12.45
N VAL A 72 19.77 7.79 11.61
CA VAL A 72 18.93 6.64 11.26
C VAL A 72 19.05 6.42 9.76
N ALA A 73 19.50 5.25 9.34
CA ALA A 73 19.47 4.88 7.92
C ALA A 73 18.04 4.59 7.45
N PRO A 74 17.70 4.87 6.19
CA PRO A 74 16.50 4.31 5.58
C PRO A 74 16.50 2.79 5.74
N LEU A 75 15.33 2.20 6.00
CA LEU A 75 15.17 0.75 6.09
C LEU A 75 15.25 0.08 4.73
N ILE A 76 14.68 0.73 3.74
CA ILE A 76 14.65 0.27 2.35
C ILE A 76 14.76 1.46 1.40
N ALA A 77 15.51 1.27 0.32
CA ALA A 77 15.50 2.12 -0.87
C ALA A 77 15.10 1.31 -2.10
N ILE A 78 14.39 1.93 -3.01
CA ILE A 78 13.92 1.35 -4.27
C ILE A 78 14.33 2.26 -5.40
N GLU A 79 14.95 1.68 -6.42
CA GLU A 79 15.28 2.34 -7.69
C GLU A 79 14.48 1.71 -8.82
N PHE A 80 13.99 2.56 -9.71
CA PHE A 80 13.39 2.14 -10.99
C PHE A 80 14.44 2.30 -12.07
N VAL A 81 14.78 1.19 -12.73
CA VAL A 81 15.84 1.20 -13.73
C VAL A 81 15.55 2.21 -14.82
N SER A 82 16.50 3.12 -15.02
CA SER A 82 16.60 3.98 -16.17
C SER A 82 17.69 3.48 -17.12
N GLY A 83 17.44 3.55 -18.41
CA GLY A 83 18.43 3.12 -19.41
C GLY A 83 18.72 1.61 -19.35
N ASN A 84 20.00 1.23 -19.18
CA ASN A 84 20.43 -0.16 -19.19
C ASN A 84 20.55 -0.79 -17.78
N GLY A 85 20.32 -0.03 -16.72
CA GLY A 85 20.37 -0.50 -15.33
C GLY A 85 21.78 -0.64 -14.76
N THR A 86 22.79 -0.05 -15.38
CA THR A 86 24.17 -0.07 -14.86
C THR A 86 24.35 0.90 -13.70
N GLU A 87 23.63 2.02 -13.70
CA GLU A 87 23.74 3.05 -12.67
C GLU A 87 23.27 2.53 -11.31
N GLU A 88 22.17 1.82 -11.27
CA GLU A 88 21.58 1.27 -10.05
C GLU A 88 22.44 0.15 -9.43
N ARG A 89 23.32 -0.46 -10.24
CA ARG A 89 24.22 -1.56 -9.84
C ARG A 89 25.68 -1.13 -9.73
N ASP A 90 25.95 0.18 -9.89
CA ASP A 90 27.31 0.69 -9.82
C ASP A 90 27.84 0.64 -8.38
N ALA A 91 28.80 -0.24 -8.15
CA ALA A 91 29.48 -0.44 -6.87
C ALA A 91 30.83 0.29 -6.79
N THR A 92 31.09 1.26 -7.68
CA THR A 92 32.34 2.02 -7.69
C THR A 92 32.49 2.85 -6.41
N PRO A 93 33.60 2.69 -5.66
CA PRO A 93 33.84 3.51 -4.47
C PRO A 93 34.16 4.96 -4.86
N PRO A 94 33.96 5.93 -3.94
CA PRO A 94 34.28 7.33 -4.21
C PRO A 94 35.74 7.54 -4.49
N SER A 95 36.07 8.40 -5.45
CA SER A 95 37.40 8.88 -5.71
C SER A 95 37.46 10.43 -5.68
N GLU A 96 38.63 11.02 -5.84
CA GLU A 96 38.73 12.48 -5.96
C GLU A 96 38.07 13.03 -7.22
N LYS A 97 37.97 12.19 -8.28
CA LYS A 97 37.49 12.60 -9.61
C LYS A 97 36.08 12.13 -9.91
N GLU A 98 35.68 11.01 -9.33
CA GLU A 98 34.44 10.33 -9.68
C GLU A 98 33.47 10.26 -8.48
N LYS A 99 32.19 10.44 -8.76
CA LYS A 99 31.11 10.20 -7.81
C LYS A 99 31.08 8.69 -7.49
N ALA A 100 30.76 8.35 -6.26
CA ALA A 100 30.52 6.95 -5.89
C ALA A 100 29.29 6.42 -6.61
N GLY A 101 29.31 5.14 -6.97
CA GLY A 101 28.15 4.45 -7.52
C GLY A 101 27.04 4.27 -6.50
N LYS A 102 25.78 4.28 -6.96
CA LYS A 102 24.58 4.17 -6.09
C LYS A 102 24.63 2.93 -5.20
N PHE A 103 24.97 1.76 -5.77
CA PHE A 103 25.05 0.50 -5.03
C PHE A 103 26.07 0.59 -3.88
N TRP A 104 27.24 1.17 -4.15
CA TRP A 104 28.27 1.37 -3.12
C TRP A 104 27.77 2.32 -2.02
N VAL A 105 27.11 3.42 -2.40
CA VAL A 105 26.61 4.41 -1.44
C VAL A 105 25.58 3.78 -0.51
N TYR A 106 24.61 3.04 -1.06
CA TYR A 106 23.56 2.40 -0.25
C TYR A 106 24.12 1.29 0.63
N GLU A 107 25.07 0.49 0.12
CA GLU A 107 25.71 -0.60 0.85
C GLU A 107 26.66 -0.10 1.93
N GLN A 108 27.62 0.76 1.54
CA GLN A 108 28.80 1.07 2.39
C GLN A 108 28.66 2.37 3.18
N ALA A 109 28.08 3.41 2.57
CA ALA A 109 28.03 4.74 3.17
C ALA A 109 26.76 4.92 4.03
N ILE A 110 25.58 4.65 3.48
CA ILE A 110 24.30 4.81 4.17
C ILE A 110 23.96 3.55 4.97
N ARG A 111 24.32 2.36 4.45
CA ARG A 111 24.07 1.04 5.04
C ARG A 111 22.57 0.74 5.14
N ILE A 112 21.88 0.91 4.01
CA ILE A 112 20.45 0.64 3.90
C ILE A 112 20.21 -0.88 4.02
N PRO A 113 19.39 -1.38 4.97
CA PRO A 113 19.16 -2.82 5.15
C PRO A 113 18.61 -3.53 3.91
N PHE A 114 17.67 -2.90 3.19
CA PHE A 114 17.08 -3.47 1.98
C PHE A 114 17.23 -2.54 0.80
N TYR A 115 17.73 -3.06 -0.30
CA TYR A 115 17.84 -2.31 -1.55
C TYR A 115 17.14 -3.08 -2.68
N ALA A 116 16.16 -2.45 -3.32
CA ALA A 116 15.41 -3.03 -4.42
C ALA A 116 15.67 -2.29 -5.72
N ILE A 117 15.86 -3.03 -6.81
CA ILE A 117 16.03 -2.52 -8.18
C ILE A 117 14.94 -3.13 -9.03
N PHE A 118 14.06 -2.30 -9.55
CA PHE A 118 12.97 -2.72 -10.43
C PHE A 118 13.20 -2.27 -11.86
N ASP A 119 13.31 -3.23 -12.76
CA ASP A 119 13.40 -3.03 -14.21
C ASP A 119 12.05 -3.35 -14.88
N ALA A 120 11.25 -2.32 -15.11
CA ALA A 120 9.93 -2.48 -15.73
C ALA A 120 9.98 -2.97 -17.19
N TRP A 121 11.11 -2.76 -17.89
CA TRP A 121 11.26 -3.21 -19.28
C TRP A 121 11.57 -4.70 -19.40
N ARG A 122 12.17 -5.28 -18.36
CA ARG A 122 12.58 -6.68 -18.32
C ARG A 122 11.75 -7.51 -17.35
N ASP A 123 10.72 -6.92 -16.74
CA ASP A 123 9.90 -7.57 -15.71
C ASP A 123 10.76 -8.19 -14.60
N ASN A 124 11.80 -7.46 -14.18
CA ASN A 124 12.78 -7.98 -13.25
C ASN A 124 12.83 -7.15 -11.96
N LEU A 125 12.73 -7.83 -10.86
CA LEU A 125 12.92 -7.28 -9.53
C LEU A 125 14.10 -7.96 -8.84
N GLU A 126 15.07 -7.17 -8.45
CA GLU A 126 16.19 -7.62 -7.62
C GLU A 126 16.05 -6.96 -6.25
N VAL A 127 16.18 -7.77 -5.20
CA VAL A 127 16.20 -7.25 -3.83
C VAL A 127 17.46 -7.75 -3.14
N TYR A 128 18.14 -6.86 -2.47
CA TYR A 128 19.36 -7.11 -1.72
C TYR A 128 19.11 -6.83 -0.24
N HIS A 129 19.67 -7.67 0.61
CA HIS A 129 19.68 -7.50 2.06
C HIS A 129 21.10 -7.29 2.55
N LEU A 130 21.30 -6.31 3.42
CA LEU A 130 22.60 -6.00 4.00
C LEU A 130 22.94 -6.98 5.11
N VAL A 131 23.85 -7.92 4.84
CA VAL A 131 24.31 -8.95 5.78
C VAL A 131 25.81 -8.73 6.00
N ASP A 132 26.23 -8.58 7.25
CA ASP A 132 27.64 -8.36 7.63
C ASP A 132 28.33 -7.24 6.84
N GLY A 133 27.57 -6.18 6.49
CA GLY A 133 28.06 -5.02 5.77
C GLY A 133 28.21 -5.18 4.26
N ARG A 134 27.60 -6.22 3.69
CA ARG A 134 27.57 -6.48 2.24
C ARG A 134 26.16 -6.82 1.79
N TYR A 135 25.80 -6.38 0.59
CA TYR A 135 24.55 -6.77 -0.02
C TYR A 135 24.59 -8.22 -0.53
N VAL A 136 23.67 -9.02 -0.01
CA VAL A 136 23.40 -10.37 -0.48
C VAL A 136 22.09 -10.34 -1.25
N LYS A 137 22.10 -10.82 -2.48
CA LYS A 137 20.87 -10.90 -3.30
C LYS A 137 19.91 -11.88 -2.63
N MET A 138 18.69 -11.42 -2.40
CA MET A 138 17.63 -12.24 -1.81
C MET A 138 17.04 -13.19 -2.86
N HIS A 139 16.48 -14.28 -2.39
CA HIS A 139 15.65 -15.18 -3.20
C HIS A 139 14.17 -14.89 -2.88
N PRO A 140 13.30 -14.85 -3.89
CA PRO A 140 11.88 -14.71 -3.66
C PRO A 140 11.30 -15.95 -2.97
N ASN A 141 10.17 -15.81 -2.33
CA ASN A 141 9.39 -16.93 -1.79
C ASN A 141 8.58 -17.64 -2.90
N ASP A 142 7.76 -18.64 -2.52
CA ASP A 142 6.93 -19.42 -3.46
C ASP A 142 5.89 -18.57 -4.23
N ARG A 143 5.65 -17.32 -3.81
CA ARG A 143 4.77 -16.35 -4.48
C ARG A 143 5.54 -15.37 -5.37
N GLU A 144 6.82 -15.60 -5.59
CA GLU A 144 7.72 -14.67 -6.29
C GLU A 144 7.85 -13.29 -5.59
N HIS A 145 7.64 -13.24 -4.26
CA HIS A 145 7.76 -12.03 -3.47
C HIS A 145 8.99 -12.06 -2.55
N PHE A 146 9.49 -10.89 -2.20
CA PHE A 146 10.63 -10.69 -1.31
C PHE A 146 10.14 -10.15 0.04
N ALA A 147 10.40 -10.87 1.13
CA ALA A 147 9.97 -10.48 2.46
C ALA A 147 10.79 -9.29 2.99
N ILE A 148 10.12 -8.20 3.33
CA ILE A 148 10.69 -7.05 4.06
C ILE A 148 10.23 -7.17 5.51
N THR A 149 10.82 -8.14 6.20
CA THR A 149 10.38 -8.59 7.52
C THR A 149 10.17 -7.47 8.55
N PRO A 150 11.03 -6.43 8.65
CA PRO A 150 10.80 -5.37 9.63
C PRO A 150 9.56 -4.51 9.37
N MET A 151 8.99 -4.61 8.17
CA MET A 151 7.75 -3.92 7.79
C MET A 151 6.52 -4.85 7.85
N GLY A 152 6.71 -6.17 8.01
CA GLY A 152 5.64 -7.16 7.97
C GLY A 152 4.95 -7.23 6.60
N VAL A 153 5.70 -7.02 5.52
CA VAL A 153 5.19 -7.01 4.15
C VAL A 153 6.13 -7.73 3.19
N GLU A 154 5.62 -8.02 2.01
CA GLU A 154 6.39 -8.57 0.89
C GLU A 154 6.36 -7.58 -0.28
N LEU A 155 7.49 -7.48 -0.99
CA LEU A 155 7.63 -6.70 -2.22
C LEU A 155 7.68 -7.65 -3.41
N GLY A 156 6.91 -7.36 -4.46
CA GLY A 156 6.86 -8.22 -5.64
C GLY A 156 6.27 -7.51 -6.86
N LEU A 157 6.01 -8.27 -7.92
CA LEU A 157 5.45 -7.75 -9.17
C LEU A 157 4.00 -8.20 -9.34
N LYS A 158 3.14 -7.26 -9.71
CA LYS A 158 1.76 -7.52 -10.15
C LYS A 158 1.68 -7.27 -11.65
N LEU A 159 1.36 -8.30 -12.41
CA LEU A 159 1.06 -8.14 -13.83
C LEU A 159 -0.37 -7.61 -14.00
N GLU A 160 -0.52 -6.49 -14.72
CA GLU A 160 -1.80 -5.87 -15.00
C GLU A 160 -1.77 -5.22 -16.40
N ASN A 161 -2.66 -5.67 -17.28
CA ASN A 161 -2.70 -5.24 -18.69
C ASN A 161 -1.35 -5.36 -19.40
N ASP A 162 -0.69 -6.51 -19.25
CA ASP A 162 0.64 -6.82 -19.80
C ASP A 162 1.78 -5.89 -19.33
N VAL A 163 1.57 -5.18 -18.22
CA VAL A 163 2.57 -4.34 -17.58
C VAL A 163 2.81 -4.81 -16.15
N SER A 164 4.08 -5.01 -15.80
CA SER A 164 4.47 -5.34 -14.44
C SER A 164 4.55 -4.09 -13.57
N TRP A 165 3.88 -4.14 -12.46
CA TRP A 165 3.86 -3.10 -11.45
C TRP A 165 4.52 -3.58 -10.18
N LEU A 166 5.42 -2.78 -9.62
CA LEU A 166 5.97 -3.04 -8.30
C LEU A 166 4.89 -2.76 -7.25
N ARG A 167 4.60 -3.76 -6.40
CA ARG A 167 3.53 -3.70 -5.41
C ARG A 167 3.95 -4.29 -4.06
N TRP A 168 3.17 -3.98 -3.05
CA TRP A 168 3.27 -4.56 -1.72
C TRP A 168 2.18 -5.59 -1.48
N TRP A 169 2.54 -6.66 -0.74
CA TRP A 169 1.61 -7.67 -0.21
C TRP A 169 1.78 -7.77 1.30
N ASP A 170 0.76 -8.23 2.01
CA ASP A 170 0.92 -8.67 3.37
C ASP A 170 1.63 -10.05 3.44
N GLU A 171 2.02 -10.48 4.65
CA GLU A 171 2.70 -11.77 4.87
C GLU A 171 1.83 -12.98 4.47
N SER A 172 0.51 -12.81 4.37
CA SER A 172 -0.43 -13.83 3.91
C SER A 172 -0.55 -13.89 2.38
N GLY A 173 0.08 -12.95 1.66
CA GLY A 173 0.04 -12.86 0.21
C GLY A 173 -1.17 -12.10 -0.33
N ASN A 174 -1.86 -11.30 0.48
CA ASN A 174 -2.90 -10.39 0.00
C ASN A 174 -2.27 -9.10 -0.50
N LEU A 175 -2.69 -8.66 -1.69
CA LEU A 175 -2.23 -7.41 -2.28
C LEU A 175 -2.64 -6.22 -1.40
N LEU A 176 -1.68 -5.34 -1.09
CA LEU A 176 -1.99 -4.07 -0.45
C LEU A 176 -2.52 -3.09 -1.50
N LEU A 177 -3.79 -2.74 -1.37
CA LEU A 177 -4.48 -1.88 -2.33
C LEU A 177 -3.97 -0.44 -2.24
N THR A 178 -3.87 0.24 -3.39
CA THR A 178 -3.64 1.68 -3.47
C THR A 178 -4.82 2.47 -2.89
N GLY A 179 -4.66 3.77 -2.67
CA GLY A 179 -5.75 4.64 -2.22
C GLY A 179 -6.96 4.59 -3.14
N ASP A 180 -6.72 4.65 -4.45
CA ASP A 180 -7.77 4.62 -5.47
C ASP A 180 -8.48 3.26 -5.51
N GLU A 181 -7.72 2.15 -5.45
CA GLU A 181 -8.30 0.80 -5.40
C GLU A 181 -9.16 0.60 -4.14
N ARG A 182 -8.73 1.11 -2.98
CA ARG A 182 -9.55 1.08 -1.75
C ARG A 182 -10.82 1.91 -1.87
N ALA A 183 -10.74 3.08 -2.50
CA ALA A 183 -11.92 3.93 -2.72
C ALA A 183 -12.94 3.25 -3.63
N LEU A 184 -12.50 2.67 -4.74
CA LEU A 184 -13.36 1.91 -5.66
C LEU A 184 -13.99 0.69 -4.97
N GLN A 185 -13.23 -0.04 -4.16
CA GLN A 185 -13.75 -1.16 -3.40
C GLN A 185 -14.81 -0.74 -2.38
N ALA A 186 -14.56 0.36 -1.67
CA ALA A 186 -15.53 0.90 -0.70
C ALA A 186 -16.82 1.37 -1.38
N GLU A 187 -16.73 2.00 -2.55
CA GLU A 187 -17.89 2.42 -3.33
C GLU A 187 -18.73 1.20 -3.78
N ALA A 188 -18.07 0.17 -4.33
CA ALA A 188 -18.76 -1.06 -4.75
C ALA A 188 -19.48 -1.75 -3.58
N ILE A 189 -18.85 -1.81 -2.39
CA ILE A 189 -19.48 -2.35 -1.18
C ILE A 189 -20.69 -1.50 -0.75
N ALA A 190 -20.57 -0.17 -0.79
CA ALA A 190 -21.65 0.74 -0.43
C ALA A 190 -22.85 0.59 -1.38
N ASP A 191 -22.60 0.45 -2.68
CA ASP A 191 -23.67 0.25 -3.68
C ASP A 191 -24.35 -1.10 -3.48
N GLN A 192 -23.61 -2.16 -3.21
CA GLN A 192 -24.19 -3.46 -2.88
C GLN A 192 -25.08 -3.40 -1.62
N GLN A 193 -24.62 -2.70 -0.57
CA GLN A 193 -25.41 -2.52 0.65
C GLN A 193 -26.70 -1.72 0.40
N ARG A 194 -26.65 -0.67 -0.44
CA ARG A 194 -27.85 0.09 -0.84
C ARG A 194 -28.85 -0.79 -1.58
N GLU A 195 -28.37 -1.63 -2.49
CA GLU A 195 -29.25 -2.54 -3.24
C GLU A 195 -29.95 -3.55 -2.31
N ILE A 196 -29.20 -4.15 -1.37
CA ILE A 196 -29.78 -5.05 -0.36
C ILE A 196 -30.82 -4.33 0.49
N ALA A 197 -30.55 -3.10 0.94
CA ALA A 197 -31.51 -2.31 1.73
C ALA A 197 -32.77 -1.97 0.94
N ASN A 198 -32.64 -1.62 -0.35
CA ASN A 198 -33.77 -1.35 -1.24
C ASN A 198 -34.64 -2.60 -1.42
N GLN A 199 -34.04 -3.77 -1.66
CA GLN A 199 -34.75 -5.04 -1.80
C GLN A 199 -35.50 -5.41 -0.51
N ALA A 200 -34.86 -5.21 0.65
CA ALA A 200 -35.53 -5.46 1.95
C ALA A 200 -36.73 -4.53 2.16
N THR A 201 -36.61 -3.25 1.80
CA THR A 201 -37.72 -2.28 1.88
C THR A 201 -38.87 -2.66 0.97
N LEU A 202 -38.61 -3.06 -0.27
CA LEU A 202 -39.63 -3.53 -1.22
C LEU A 202 -40.32 -4.78 -0.72
N ALA A 203 -39.59 -5.75 -0.18
CA ALA A 203 -40.15 -6.97 0.39
C ALA A 203 -41.07 -6.67 1.58
N GLN A 204 -40.69 -5.74 2.46
CA GLN A 204 -41.52 -5.30 3.58
C GLN A 204 -42.80 -4.65 3.09
N GLN A 205 -42.75 -3.74 2.13
CA GLN A 205 -43.92 -3.10 1.53
C GLN A 205 -44.89 -4.13 0.90
N GLN A 206 -44.34 -5.11 0.19
CA GLN A 206 -45.17 -6.19 -0.38
C GLN A 206 -45.84 -7.04 0.70
N ALA A 207 -45.11 -7.36 1.77
CA ALA A 207 -45.66 -8.11 2.89
C ALA A 207 -46.79 -7.33 3.61
N GLU A 208 -46.64 -6.01 3.78
CA GLU A 208 -47.69 -5.15 4.35
C GLU A 208 -48.95 -5.11 3.47
N VAL A 209 -48.77 -4.97 2.14
CA VAL A 209 -49.91 -4.99 1.21
C VAL A 209 -50.67 -6.34 1.26
N ILE A 210 -49.94 -7.46 1.29
CA ILE A 210 -50.54 -8.80 1.40
C ILE A 210 -51.31 -8.94 2.73
N ALA A 211 -50.69 -8.50 3.84
CA ALA A 211 -51.31 -8.56 5.16
C ALA A 211 -52.60 -7.73 5.22
N ASP A 212 -52.63 -6.54 4.62
CA ASP A 212 -53.82 -5.70 4.54
C ASP A 212 -54.90 -6.30 3.65
N GLN A 213 -54.54 -6.92 2.53
CA GLN A 213 -55.52 -7.66 1.68
C GLN A 213 -56.12 -8.83 2.43
N GLU A 214 -55.34 -9.62 3.14
CA GLU A 214 -55.81 -10.73 3.96
C GLU A 214 -56.75 -10.24 5.07
N ARG A 215 -56.41 -9.13 5.74
CA ARG A 215 -57.27 -8.51 6.77
C ARG A 215 -58.62 -8.10 6.20
N GLN A 216 -58.62 -7.40 5.05
CA GLN A 216 -59.85 -6.99 4.38
C GLN A 216 -60.70 -8.19 3.93
N GLN A 217 -60.09 -9.26 3.44
CA GLN A 217 -60.82 -10.50 3.07
C GLN A 217 -61.43 -11.16 4.29
N LYS A 218 -60.69 -11.29 5.40
CA LYS A 218 -61.22 -11.84 6.66
C LYS A 218 -62.36 -11.00 7.20
N GLU A 219 -62.29 -9.68 7.12
CA GLU A 219 -63.37 -8.78 7.58
C GLU A 219 -64.58 -8.88 6.71
N LYS A 220 -64.45 -8.95 5.38
CA LYS A 220 -65.60 -9.21 4.45
C LYS A 220 -66.25 -10.54 4.74
N LEU A 221 -65.46 -11.62 4.96
CA LEU A 221 -65.98 -12.94 5.27
C LEU A 221 -66.69 -12.94 6.63
N ALA A 222 -66.19 -12.32 7.64
CA ALA A 222 -66.81 -12.20 8.96
C ALA A 222 -68.16 -11.44 8.88
N ASN A 223 -68.18 -10.35 8.10
CA ASN A 223 -69.46 -9.61 7.88
C ASN A 223 -70.45 -10.40 7.12
N TYR A 224 -70.05 -11.19 6.13
CA TYR A 224 -70.94 -12.10 5.41
C TYR A 224 -71.52 -13.21 6.31
N LEU A 225 -70.67 -13.84 7.15
CA LEU A 225 -71.15 -14.86 8.13
C LEU A 225 -72.08 -14.27 9.15
N LYS A 226 -71.79 -13.06 9.68
CA LYS A 226 -72.75 -12.37 10.58
C LYS A 226 -74.10 -12.09 9.93
N ALA A 227 -74.12 -11.70 8.65
CA ALA A 227 -75.38 -11.47 7.90
C ALA A 227 -76.20 -12.74 7.71
N MET A 228 -75.56 -13.92 7.71
CA MET A 228 -76.18 -15.24 7.65
C MET A 228 -76.58 -15.80 9.02
N GLY A 229 -76.39 -15.05 10.11
CA GLY A 229 -76.71 -15.47 11.48
C GLY A 229 -75.66 -16.43 12.10
N ILE A 230 -74.51 -16.56 11.49
CA ILE A 230 -73.42 -17.44 11.95
C ILE A 230 -72.38 -16.58 12.73
N ASN A 231 -72.03 -16.97 13.94
CA ASN A 231 -70.99 -16.27 14.71
C ASN A 231 -69.58 -16.67 14.23
N PRO A 232 -68.77 -15.75 13.66
CA PRO A 232 -67.43 -16.09 13.15
C PRO A 232 -66.45 -16.55 14.22
N ALA A 233 -66.70 -16.32 15.50
CA ALA A 233 -65.87 -16.74 16.60
C ALA A 233 -66.11 -18.19 17.08
N GLU A 234 -67.09 -18.85 16.51
CA GLU A 234 -67.47 -20.24 16.83
C GLU A 234 -67.12 -21.26 15.74
N ILE A 235 -66.38 -20.77 14.70
CA ILE A 235 -65.84 -21.59 13.63
C ILE A 235 -64.33 -21.58 13.74
#